data_3e6f82308a5a600f03c8b5e52b92c26f
#
_entry.id   3e6f82308a5a600f03c8b5e52b92c26f
#
_cell.length_a   1.000
_cell.length_b   1.000
_cell.length_c   1.000
_cell.angle_alpha   90.00
_cell.angle_beta   90.00
_cell.angle_gamma   90.00
#
_symmetry.space_group_name_H-M   'P 1'
#
loop_
_entity.id
_entity.type
_entity.pdbx_description
1 polymer ?
#
loop_
_entity_poly.entity_id
_entity_poly.type
_entity_poly.pdbx_seq_one_letter_code
_entity_poly.pdbx_strand_id
1 'polypeptide(L)'
;KTIEEPPSYAVILLLTTNQDAFLPTILSRCVQLKLKPLRDSVVKEYLIQSLKVEEAQAEIYAAFARGNLGKAIHLADSEDFKIMYEEILHLLKHLKDMDISELLNYIRKLKDDNLDLHDCLDFMQMWYRDILMYKTTKDINLLIFKDEFSTVKQVAALSGYEGLERILAAIDKARVRLDANVNMELVMELMLLTMKEN
;
A
#
# COMPACT_ATOMS: atom_id res chain seq x y z
N LYS A 1 9.02 -25.00 -29.20
CA LYS A 1 8.67 -24.92 -30.64
C LYS A 1 7.64 -23.86 -30.96
N THR A 2 6.48 -23.80 -30.27
CA THR A 2 5.38 -22.86 -30.59
C THR A 2 5.77 -21.37 -30.51
N ILE A 3 6.70 -21.01 -29.64
CA ILE A 3 7.21 -19.64 -29.53
C ILE A 3 8.28 -19.36 -30.60
N GLU A 4 8.96 -20.37 -31.10
CA GLU A 4 10.00 -20.25 -32.13
C GLU A 4 9.41 -20.04 -33.51
N GLU A 5 8.33 -20.79 -33.79
CA GLU A 5 7.62 -20.76 -35.07
C GLU A 5 6.11 -20.67 -34.80
N PRO A 6 5.59 -19.49 -34.43
CA PRO A 6 4.17 -19.34 -34.19
C PRO A 6 3.40 -19.45 -35.53
N PRO A 7 2.20 -20.08 -35.53
CA PRO A 7 1.34 -20.07 -36.71
C PRO A 7 1.04 -18.64 -37.17
N SER A 8 0.97 -18.41 -38.47
CA SER A 8 0.78 -17.08 -39.08
C SER A 8 -0.52 -16.36 -38.63
N TYR A 9 -1.47 -17.10 -38.06
CA TYR A 9 -2.74 -16.58 -37.53
C TYR A 9 -2.71 -16.32 -36.02
N ALA A 10 -1.59 -16.59 -35.32
CA ALA A 10 -1.51 -16.51 -33.87
C ALA A 10 -0.58 -15.36 -33.40
N VAL A 11 -1.03 -14.64 -32.39
CA VAL A 11 -0.18 -13.70 -31.63
C VAL A 11 -0.07 -14.22 -30.21
N ILE A 12 1.16 -14.41 -29.72
CA ILE A 12 1.43 -14.89 -28.38
C ILE A 12 1.88 -13.71 -27.51
N LEU A 13 1.12 -13.43 -26.43
CA LEU A 13 1.44 -12.40 -25.44
C LEU A 13 1.92 -13.08 -24.17
N LEU A 14 3.17 -12.79 -23.77
CA LEU A 14 3.73 -13.23 -22.49
C LEU A 14 3.70 -12.06 -21.52
N LEU A 15 2.87 -12.16 -20.48
CA LEU A 15 2.70 -11.13 -19.46
C LEU A 15 3.56 -11.46 -18.25
N THR A 16 4.35 -10.50 -17.77
CA THR A 16 5.17 -10.69 -16.56
C THR A 16 5.45 -9.34 -15.89
N THR A 17 5.61 -9.37 -14.60
CA THR A 17 6.15 -8.26 -13.79
C THR A 17 7.66 -8.41 -13.57
N ASN A 18 8.21 -9.62 -13.80
CA ASN A 18 9.62 -9.92 -13.67
C ASN A 18 10.14 -10.57 -14.97
N GLN A 19 10.85 -9.79 -15.76
CA GLN A 19 11.44 -10.26 -17.03
C GLN A 19 12.52 -11.32 -16.82
N ASP A 20 13.27 -11.25 -15.72
CA ASP A 20 14.40 -12.16 -15.44
C ASP A 20 13.95 -13.58 -15.10
N ALA A 21 12.64 -13.78 -14.85
CA ALA A 21 12.04 -15.10 -14.70
C ALA A 21 11.97 -15.89 -16.01
N PHE A 22 12.09 -15.23 -17.17
CA PHE A 22 12.10 -15.91 -18.47
C PHE A 22 13.49 -16.34 -18.90
N LEU A 23 13.55 -17.48 -19.57
CA LEU A 23 14.79 -17.95 -20.18
C LEU A 23 15.27 -16.97 -21.26
N PRO A 24 16.58 -16.73 -21.38
CA PRO A 24 17.13 -15.85 -22.41
C PRO A 24 16.72 -16.25 -23.84
N THR A 25 16.53 -17.53 -24.07
CA THR A 25 16.06 -18.08 -25.36
C THR A 25 14.63 -17.65 -25.72
N ILE A 26 13.76 -17.40 -24.73
CA ILE A 26 12.41 -16.86 -24.92
C ILE A 26 12.50 -15.35 -25.20
N LEU A 27 13.27 -14.64 -24.38
CA LEU A 27 13.42 -13.19 -24.50
C LEU A 27 14.00 -12.76 -25.85
N SER A 28 14.93 -13.53 -26.40
CA SER A 28 15.54 -13.25 -27.70
C SER A 28 14.58 -13.38 -28.91
N ARG A 29 13.43 -14.05 -28.69
CA ARG A 29 12.40 -14.29 -29.73
C ARG A 29 11.15 -13.43 -29.57
N CYS A 30 11.11 -12.62 -28.51
CA CYS A 30 9.97 -11.75 -28.21
C CYS A 30 10.32 -10.28 -28.42
N VAL A 31 9.34 -9.51 -28.89
CA VAL A 31 9.41 -8.05 -28.84
C VAL A 31 8.98 -7.63 -27.43
N GLN A 32 9.88 -6.94 -26.72
CA GLN A 32 9.62 -6.50 -25.36
C GLN A 32 8.90 -5.15 -25.36
N LEU A 33 7.70 -5.12 -24.77
CA LEU A 33 6.93 -3.90 -24.52
C LEU A 33 6.95 -3.59 -23.02
N LYS A 34 7.79 -2.63 -22.62
CA LYS A 34 7.88 -2.19 -21.22
C LYS A 34 6.81 -1.14 -20.94
N LEU A 35 5.78 -1.54 -20.21
CA LEU A 35 4.75 -0.63 -19.70
C LEU A 35 5.29 0.10 -18.47
N LYS A 36 5.15 1.42 -18.45
CA LYS A 36 5.52 2.23 -17.27
C LYS A 36 4.28 2.53 -16.44
N PRO A 37 4.43 2.64 -15.10
CA PRO A 37 3.35 3.15 -14.26
C PRO A 37 2.86 4.51 -14.73
N LEU A 38 1.57 4.74 -14.65
CA LEU A 38 0.99 6.06 -14.87
C LEU A 38 1.37 7.01 -13.72
N ARG A 39 1.34 8.32 -13.97
CA ARG A 39 1.47 9.29 -12.88
C ARG A 39 0.19 9.29 -12.04
N ASP A 40 0.33 9.47 -10.74
CA ASP A 40 -0.81 9.51 -9.81
C ASP A 40 -1.84 10.56 -10.22
N SER A 41 -1.40 11.72 -10.75
CA SER A 41 -2.29 12.77 -11.26
C SER A 41 -3.21 12.29 -12.39
N VAL A 42 -2.69 11.43 -13.30
CA VAL A 42 -3.47 10.88 -14.41
C VAL A 42 -4.48 9.85 -13.90
N VAL A 43 -4.06 9.00 -12.95
CA VAL A 43 -4.95 8.02 -12.30
C VAL A 43 -6.05 8.73 -11.54
N LYS A 44 -5.71 9.74 -10.73
CA LYS A 44 -6.66 10.58 -9.98
C LYS A 44 -7.67 11.24 -10.91
N GLU A 45 -7.21 11.88 -11.97
CA GLU A 45 -8.08 12.54 -12.95
C GLU A 45 -9.08 11.57 -13.58
N TYR A 46 -8.63 10.37 -13.95
CA TYR A 46 -9.51 9.34 -14.49
C TYR A 46 -10.58 8.89 -13.48
N LEU A 47 -10.23 8.67 -12.22
CA LEU A 47 -11.16 8.29 -11.16
C LEU A 47 -12.25 9.35 -10.96
N ILE A 48 -11.87 10.63 -10.95
CA ILE A 48 -12.81 11.75 -10.78
C ILE A 48 -13.72 11.90 -12.00
N GLN A 49 -13.14 11.92 -13.19
CA GLN A 49 -13.91 12.22 -14.41
C GLN A 49 -14.79 11.06 -14.85
N SER A 50 -14.27 9.83 -14.83
CA SER A 50 -14.94 8.66 -15.38
C SER A 50 -15.78 7.91 -14.35
N LEU A 51 -15.31 7.79 -13.10
CA LEU A 51 -16.01 7.04 -12.04
C LEU A 51 -16.71 7.93 -11.02
N LYS A 52 -16.55 9.27 -11.12
CA LYS A 52 -17.18 10.25 -10.22
C LYS A 52 -16.76 10.06 -8.74
N VAL A 53 -15.56 9.52 -8.52
CA VAL A 53 -14.97 9.38 -7.19
C VAL A 53 -14.67 10.77 -6.63
N GLU A 54 -14.91 10.98 -5.34
CA GLU A 54 -14.55 12.22 -4.64
C GLU A 54 -13.03 12.46 -4.69
N GLU A 55 -12.64 13.73 -4.77
CA GLU A 55 -11.22 14.10 -4.98
C GLU A 55 -10.28 13.55 -3.92
N ALA A 56 -10.66 13.61 -2.64
CA ALA A 56 -9.87 13.09 -1.53
C ALA A 56 -9.67 11.56 -1.63
N GLN A 57 -10.73 10.83 -1.93
CA GLN A 57 -10.68 9.38 -2.13
C GLN A 57 -9.87 9.00 -3.38
N ALA A 58 -10.05 9.75 -4.48
CA ALA A 58 -9.31 9.51 -5.72
C ALA A 58 -7.79 9.68 -5.51
N GLU A 59 -7.35 10.60 -4.64
CA GLU A 59 -5.94 10.78 -4.28
C GLU A 59 -5.40 9.55 -3.53
N ILE A 60 -6.17 9.02 -2.58
CA ILE A 60 -5.83 7.81 -1.84
C ILE A 60 -5.73 6.61 -2.79
N TYR A 61 -6.76 6.36 -3.61
CA TYR A 61 -6.75 5.22 -4.55
C TYR A 61 -5.60 5.32 -5.56
N ALA A 62 -5.29 6.52 -6.07
CA ALA A 62 -4.17 6.73 -6.99
C ALA A 62 -2.83 6.40 -6.32
N ALA A 63 -2.63 6.83 -5.07
CA ALA A 63 -1.43 6.52 -4.28
C ALA A 63 -1.27 5.02 -4.04
N PHE A 64 -2.36 4.32 -3.65
CA PHE A 64 -2.36 2.86 -3.46
C PHE A 64 -2.11 2.09 -4.75
N ALA A 65 -2.63 2.58 -5.86
CA ALA A 65 -2.48 1.94 -7.16
C ALA A 65 -1.07 2.04 -7.74
N ARG A 66 -0.24 2.99 -7.27
CA ARG A 66 1.15 3.18 -7.73
C ARG A 66 1.27 3.19 -9.26
N GLY A 67 0.36 3.91 -9.91
CA GLY A 67 0.30 4.03 -11.36
C GLY A 67 -0.36 2.87 -12.11
N ASN A 68 -0.96 1.91 -11.41
CA ASN A 68 -1.77 0.84 -12.01
C ASN A 68 -3.25 1.25 -12.03
N LEU A 69 -3.73 1.71 -13.19
CA LEU A 69 -5.12 2.17 -13.33
C LEU A 69 -6.14 1.06 -13.04
N GLY A 70 -5.86 -0.18 -13.44
CA GLY A 70 -6.75 -1.31 -13.14
C GLY A 70 -6.90 -1.56 -11.64
N LYS A 71 -5.78 -1.50 -10.88
CA LYS A 71 -5.82 -1.57 -9.41
C LYS A 71 -6.63 -0.38 -8.83
N ALA A 72 -6.42 0.84 -9.34
CA ALA A 72 -7.14 2.02 -8.86
C ALA A 72 -8.66 1.91 -9.04
N ILE A 73 -9.11 1.42 -10.19
CA ILE A 73 -10.54 1.18 -10.47
C ILE A 73 -11.10 0.13 -9.51
N HIS A 74 -10.38 -0.98 -9.31
CA HIS A 74 -10.80 -2.04 -8.40
C HIS A 74 -10.91 -1.54 -6.95
N LEU A 75 -9.94 -0.74 -6.47
CA LEU A 75 -9.97 -0.17 -5.13
C LEU A 75 -11.18 0.78 -4.94
N ALA A 76 -11.52 1.57 -5.97
CA ALA A 76 -12.64 2.50 -5.90
C ALA A 76 -14.02 1.80 -5.78
N ASP A 77 -14.13 0.55 -6.26
CA ASP A 77 -15.36 -0.25 -6.21
C ASP A 77 -15.34 -1.31 -5.08
N SER A 78 -14.22 -1.44 -4.37
CA SER A 78 -14.03 -2.48 -3.34
C SER A 78 -14.58 -2.03 -1.99
N GLU A 79 -15.56 -2.76 -1.48
CA GLU A 79 -16.08 -2.59 -0.12
C GLU A 79 -15.06 -3.07 0.92
N ASP A 80 -14.32 -4.14 0.64
CA ASP A 80 -13.27 -4.67 1.52
C ASP A 80 -12.15 -3.63 1.72
N PHE A 81 -11.81 -2.86 0.68
CA PHE A 81 -10.83 -1.80 0.81
C PHE A 81 -11.33 -0.66 1.71
N LYS A 82 -12.61 -0.29 1.62
CA LYS A 82 -13.18 0.74 2.49
C LYS A 82 -13.17 0.30 3.95
N ILE A 83 -13.57 -0.94 4.22
CA ILE A 83 -13.52 -1.53 5.56
C ILE A 83 -12.08 -1.51 6.09
N MET A 84 -11.12 -1.99 5.29
CA MET A 84 -9.70 -1.97 5.66
C MET A 84 -9.21 -0.56 5.96
N TYR A 85 -9.58 0.41 5.11
CA TYR A 85 -9.21 1.82 5.28
C TYR A 85 -9.67 2.36 6.63
N GLU A 86 -10.97 2.19 6.96
CA GLU A 86 -11.55 2.67 8.21
C GLU A 86 -10.94 1.99 9.43
N GLU A 87 -10.77 0.68 9.39
CA GLU A 87 -10.19 -0.11 10.47
C GLU A 87 -8.73 0.32 10.75
N ILE A 88 -7.88 0.37 9.72
CA ILE A 88 -6.47 0.73 9.91
C ILE A 88 -6.33 2.19 10.36
N LEU A 89 -7.13 3.09 9.81
CA LEU A 89 -7.14 4.49 10.24
C LEU A 89 -7.54 4.63 11.72
N HIS A 90 -8.57 3.89 12.13
CA HIS A 90 -8.99 3.83 13.54
C HIS A 90 -7.86 3.30 14.43
N LEU A 91 -7.22 2.19 14.04
CA LEU A 91 -6.07 1.65 14.76
C LEU A 91 -4.97 2.70 14.95
N LEU A 92 -4.55 3.35 13.86
CA LEU A 92 -3.43 4.30 13.88
C LEU A 92 -3.72 5.54 14.74
N LYS A 93 -4.98 5.97 14.82
CA LYS A 93 -5.40 7.09 15.67
C LYS A 93 -5.37 6.74 17.16
N HIS A 94 -5.65 5.50 17.54
CA HIS A 94 -5.82 5.07 18.92
C HIS A 94 -4.68 4.18 19.45
N LEU A 95 -3.73 3.81 18.59
CA LEU A 95 -2.66 2.85 18.90
C LEU A 95 -1.89 3.17 20.19
N LYS A 96 -1.62 4.46 20.45
CA LYS A 96 -0.91 4.90 21.65
C LYS A 96 -1.69 4.63 22.94
N ASP A 97 -3.01 4.70 22.88
CA ASP A 97 -3.91 4.58 24.02
C ASP A 97 -4.35 3.12 24.29
N MET A 98 -4.31 2.26 23.26
CA MET A 98 -4.69 0.85 23.37
C MET A 98 -3.82 0.10 24.39
N ASP A 99 -4.41 -0.77 25.18
CA ASP A 99 -3.66 -1.74 25.96
C ASP A 99 -3.22 -2.96 25.12
N ILE A 100 -2.38 -3.83 25.69
CA ILE A 100 -1.87 -5.01 24.96
C ILE A 100 -3.00 -5.98 24.59
N SER A 101 -4.00 -6.12 25.44
CA SER A 101 -5.14 -7.01 25.20
C SER A 101 -6.01 -6.52 24.05
N GLU A 102 -6.26 -5.21 23.98
CA GLU A 102 -6.98 -4.56 22.90
C GLU A 102 -6.22 -4.73 21.58
N LEU A 103 -4.90 -4.54 21.60
CA LEU A 103 -4.04 -4.71 20.42
C LEU A 103 -4.07 -6.15 19.89
N LEU A 104 -3.98 -7.16 20.77
CA LEU A 104 -4.07 -8.57 20.39
C LEU A 104 -5.45 -8.93 19.82
N ASN A 105 -6.52 -8.40 20.40
CA ASN A 105 -7.87 -8.59 19.88
C ASN A 105 -8.04 -7.96 18.50
N TYR A 106 -7.43 -6.79 18.29
CA TYR A 106 -7.42 -6.13 16.99
C TYR A 106 -6.69 -6.97 15.92
N ILE A 107 -5.53 -7.53 16.24
CA ILE A 107 -4.80 -8.41 15.33
C ILE A 107 -5.63 -9.63 14.94
N ARG A 108 -6.36 -10.24 15.91
CA ARG A 108 -7.27 -11.36 15.61
C ARG A 108 -8.40 -10.92 14.68
N LYS A 109 -8.98 -9.74 14.91
CA LYS A 109 -10.01 -9.18 14.05
C LYS A 109 -9.52 -9.01 12.61
N LEU A 110 -8.32 -8.47 12.38
CA LEU A 110 -7.74 -8.35 11.03
C LEU A 110 -7.66 -9.69 10.31
N LYS A 111 -7.39 -10.77 11.06
CA LYS A 111 -7.35 -12.13 10.52
C LYS A 111 -8.74 -12.68 10.20
N ASP A 112 -9.69 -12.49 11.12
CA ASP A 112 -11.06 -13.00 10.99
C ASP A 112 -11.80 -12.31 9.83
N ASP A 113 -11.58 -11.01 9.64
CA ASP A 113 -12.12 -10.20 8.55
C ASP A 113 -11.43 -10.49 7.19
N ASN A 114 -10.41 -11.37 7.18
CA ASN A 114 -9.66 -11.79 5.99
C ASN A 114 -9.15 -10.62 5.13
N LEU A 115 -8.73 -9.52 5.79
CA LEU A 115 -8.20 -8.34 5.11
C LEU A 115 -6.83 -8.64 4.48
N ASP A 116 -6.55 -8.01 3.34
CA ASP A 116 -5.22 -8.11 2.72
C ASP A 116 -4.18 -7.39 3.58
N LEU A 117 -3.30 -8.18 4.21
CA LEU A 117 -2.28 -7.65 5.11
C LEU A 117 -1.25 -6.77 4.39
N HIS A 118 -0.97 -7.03 3.11
CA HIS A 118 -0.06 -6.19 2.33
C HIS A 118 -0.67 -4.82 2.07
N ASP A 119 -1.95 -4.76 1.77
CA ASP A 119 -2.66 -3.49 1.63
C ASP A 119 -2.74 -2.76 2.99
N CYS A 120 -2.93 -3.47 4.12
CA CYS A 120 -2.84 -2.89 5.47
C CYS A 120 -1.44 -2.28 5.73
N LEU A 121 -0.36 -3.00 5.40
CA LEU A 121 1.01 -2.49 5.54
C LEU A 121 1.29 -1.31 4.61
N ASP A 122 0.77 -1.34 3.38
CA ASP A 122 0.89 -0.22 2.44
C ASP A 122 0.20 1.03 2.99
N PHE A 123 -0.98 0.87 3.62
CA PHE A 123 -1.67 1.97 4.29
C PHE A 123 -0.82 2.57 5.43
N MET A 124 -0.37 1.73 6.34
CA MET A 124 0.45 2.17 7.48
C MET A 124 1.72 2.87 7.01
N GLN A 125 2.38 2.35 5.98
CA GLN A 125 3.58 2.95 5.39
C GLN A 125 3.29 4.33 4.81
N MET A 126 2.17 4.51 4.07
CA MET A 126 1.78 5.80 3.52
C MET A 126 1.40 6.80 4.61
N TRP A 127 0.74 6.36 5.67
CA TRP A 127 0.41 7.19 6.83
C TRP A 127 1.65 7.75 7.51
N TYR A 128 2.63 6.91 7.84
CA TYR A 128 3.88 7.36 8.48
C TYR A 128 4.78 8.15 7.52
N ARG A 129 4.70 7.89 6.21
CA ARG A 129 5.32 8.75 5.20
C ARG A 129 4.74 10.17 5.26
N ASP A 130 3.43 10.31 5.34
CA ASP A 130 2.79 11.63 5.42
C ASP A 130 3.17 12.37 6.69
N ILE A 131 3.25 11.67 7.83
CA ILE A 131 3.74 12.24 9.10
C ILE A 131 5.18 12.76 8.93
N LEU A 132 6.06 11.97 8.32
CA LEU A 132 7.46 12.34 8.08
C LEU A 132 7.56 13.52 7.09
N MET A 133 6.79 13.49 6.00
CA MET A 133 6.72 14.56 5.01
C MET A 133 6.27 15.87 5.65
N TYR A 134 5.19 15.85 6.42
CA TYR A 134 4.72 17.05 7.10
C TYR A 134 5.71 17.53 8.17
N LYS A 135 6.34 16.61 8.92
CA LYS A 135 7.35 16.96 9.91
C LYS A 135 8.51 17.75 9.29
N THR A 136 8.91 17.37 8.07
CA THR A 136 10.07 17.93 7.36
C THR A 136 9.72 19.21 6.60
N THR A 137 8.61 19.21 5.85
CA THR A 137 8.27 20.26 4.88
C THR A 137 7.28 21.29 5.41
N LYS A 138 6.43 20.92 6.37
CA LYS A 138 5.25 21.68 6.84
C LYS A 138 4.23 22.00 5.74
N ASP A 139 4.29 21.33 4.60
CA ASP A 139 3.40 21.52 3.47
C ASP A 139 2.30 20.43 3.44
N ILE A 140 1.05 20.86 3.61
CA ILE A 140 -0.13 20.00 3.57
C ILE A 140 -0.41 19.45 2.16
N ASN A 141 0.03 20.19 1.11
CA ASN A 141 -0.26 19.76 -0.27
C ASN A 141 0.49 18.50 -0.68
N LEU A 142 1.55 18.13 0.06
CA LEU A 142 2.34 16.94 -0.18
C LEU A 142 1.78 15.69 0.50
N LEU A 143 0.70 15.84 1.28
CA LEU A 143 0.07 14.73 2.00
C LEU A 143 -0.95 14.02 1.11
N ILE A 144 -1.05 12.71 1.31
CA ILE A 144 -2.10 11.85 0.74
C ILE A 144 -3.37 11.97 1.60
N PHE A 145 -3.22 11.88 2.94
CA PHE A 145 -4.32 11.92 3.90
C PHE A 145 -4.63 13.35 4.37
N LYS A 146 -5.04 14.22 3.44
CA LYS A 146 -5.29 15.64 3.75
C LYS A 146 -6.43 15.85 4.73
N ASP A 147 -7.47 15.02 4.66
CA ASP A 147 -8.64 15.08 5.55
C ASP A 147 -8.26 14.76 7.01
N GLU A 148 -7.17 14.01 7.20
CA GLU A 148 -6.63 13.63 8.50
C GLU A 148 -5.51 14.56 8.98
N PHE A 149 -5.39 15.74 8.40
CA PHE A 149 -4.31 16.68 8.67
C PHE A 149 -4.11 17.00 10.16
N SER A 150 -5.19 17.13 10.91
CA SER A 150 -5.12 17.43 12.35
C SER A 150 -4.36 16.34 13.12
N THR A 151 -4.65 15.08 12.82
CA THR A 151 -4.00 13.91 13.43
C THR A 151 -2.55 13.79 12.96
N VAL A 152 -2.29 13.93 11.66
CA VAL A 152 -0.94 13.91 11.08
C VAL A 152 -0.06 14.98 11.73
N LYS A 153 -0.57 16.20 11.89
CA LYS A 153 0.13 17.31 12.54
C LYS A 153 0.46 17.01 14.00
N GLN A 154 -0.51 16.46 14.74
CA GLN A 154 -0.32 16.10 16.15
C GLN A 154 0.75 15.02 16.32
N VAL A 155 0.66 13.94 15.55
CA VAL A 155 1.63 12.84 15.60
C VAL A 155 3.01 13.31 15.16
N ALA A 156 3.11 14.13 14.10
CA ALA A 156 4.37 14.70 13.64
C ALA A 156 5.04 15.60 14.69
N ALA A 157 4.27 16.26 15.55
CA ALA A 157 4.81 17.08 16.64
C ALA A 157 5.38 16.22 17.79
N LEU A 158 4.71 15.10 18.09
CA LEU A 158 5.07 14.22 19.20
C LEU A 158 6.18 13.22 18.85
N SER A 159 6.23 12.70 17.63
CA SER A 159 7.19 11.67 17.20
C SER A 159 8.55 12.26 16.84
N GLY A 160 9.64 11.61 17.27
CA GLY A 160 11.01 11.93 16.83
C GLY A 160 11.31 11.36 15.44
N TYR A 161 12.35 11.87 14.76
CA TYR A 161 12.78 11.29 13.47
C TYR A 161 13.23 9.84 13.61
N GLU A 162 14.00 9.51 14.67
CA GLU A 162 14.44 8.16 14.95
C GLU A 162 13.26 7.20 15.20
N GLY A 163 12.22 7.67 15.91
CA GLY A 163 11.00 6.88 16.13
C GLY A 163 10.28 6.58 14.83
N LEU A 164 10.09 7.56 13.96
CA LEU A 164 9.49 7.39 12.65
C LEU A 164 10.31 6.44 11.76
N GLU A 165 11.64 6.54 11.78
CA GLU A 165 12.51 5.61 11.06
C GLU A 165 12.35 4.16 11.56
N ARG A 166 12.31 3.96 12.88
CA ARG A 166 12.07 2.62 13.47
C ARG A 166 10.72 2.06 13.08
N ILE A 167 9.67 2.88 13.06
CA ILE A 167 8.33 2.47 12.64
C ILE A 167 8.34 2.04 11.18
N LEU A 168 8.88 2.85 10.27
CA LEU A 168 8.97 2.50 8.85
C LEU A 168 9.79 1.23 8.63
N ALA A 169 10.91 1.07 9.32
CA ALA A 169 11.71 -0.14 9.27
C ALA A 169 10.98 -1.36 9.85
N ALA A 170 10.11 -1.19 10.86
CA ALA A 170 9.30 -2.28 11.40
C ALA A 170 8.23 -2.74 10.40
N ILE A 171 7.61 -1.81 9.66
CA ILE A 171 6.64 -2.12 8.59
C ILE A 171 7.33 -2.91 7.47
N ASP A 172 8.51 -2.48 7.02
CA ASP A 172 9.27 -3.19 5.97
C ASP A 172 9.69 -4.60 6.43
N LYS A 173 10.13 -4.75 7.69
CA LYS A 173 10.43 -6.07 8.27
C LYS A 173 9.20 -6.96 8.38
N ALA A 174 8.03 -6.39 8.72
CA ALA A 174 6.78 -7.14 8.76
C ALA A 174 6.44 -7.69 7.38
N ARG A 175 6.56 -6.88 6.32
CA ARG A 175 6.35 -7.29 4.93
C ARG A 175 7.23 -8.48 4.55
N VAL A 176 8.54 -8.37 4.77
CA VAL A 176 9.49 -9.46 4.46
C VAL A 176 9.16 -10.76 5.21
N ARG A 177 8.71 -10.65 6.46
CA ARG A 177 8.33 -11.83 7.27
C ARG A 177 7.04 -12.46 6.79
N LEU A 178 6.03 -11.67 6.39
CA LEU A 178 4.79 -12.18 5.80
C LEU A 178 5.06 -12.87 4.47
N ASP A 179 5.91 -12.30 3.61
CA ASP A 179 6.35 -12.92 2.35
C ASP A 179 7.07 -14.26 2.58
N ALA A 180 7.76 -14.40 3.71
CA ALA A 180 8.42 -15.63 4.14
C ALA A 180 7.47 -16.60 4.88
N ASN A 181 6.15 -16.36 4.88
CA ASN A 181 5.12 -17.16 5.57
C ASN A 181 5.35 -17.31 7.09
N VAL A 182 5.95 -16.32 7.75
CA VAL A 182 6.04 -16.28 9.21
C VAL A 182 4.63 -16.07 9.80
N ASN A 183 4.39 -16.58 11.01
CA ASN A 183 3.11 -16.44 11.69
C ASN A 183 2.67 -14.96 11.74
N MET A 184 1.50 -14.69 11.15
CA MET A 184 0.95 -13.34 10.96
C MET A 184 0.73 -12.62 12.30
N GLU A 185 0.16 -13.30 13.29
CA GLU A 185 -0.16 -12.68 14.57
C GLU A 185 1.11 -12.17 15.25
N LEU A 186 2.17 -12.98 15.26
CA LEU A 186 3.45 -12.60 15.81
C LEU A 186 4.12 -11.45 15.05
N VAL A 187 4.01 -11.45 13.72
CA VAL A 187 4.58 -10.39 12.87
C VAL A 187 3.90 -9.06 13.16
N MET A 188 2.56 -9.06 13.19
CA MET A 188 1.76 -7.86 13.44
C MET A 188 1.95 -7.36 14.88
N GLU A 189 2.01 -8.26 15.86
CA GLU A 189 2.26 -7.91 17.26
C GLU A 189 3.58 -7.16 17.43
N LEU A 190 4.68 -7.72 16.93
CA LEU A 190 6.01 -7.10 17.01
C LEU A 190 6.06 -5.74 16.31
N MET A 191 5.41 -5.60 15.16
CA MET A 191 5.33 -4.35 14.43
C MET A 191 4.52 -3.31 15.20
N LEU A 192 3.30 -3.64 15.64
CA LEU A 192 2.41 -2.71 16.32
C LEU A 192 2.96 -2.29 17.69
N LEU A 193 3.64 -3.18 18.43
CA LEU A 193 4.35 -2.82 19.65
C LEU A 193 5.47 -1.80 19.36
N THR A 194 6.26 -2.03 18.30
CA THR A 194 7.29 -1.06 17.89
C THR A 194 6.68 0.31 17.54
N MET A 195 5.53 0.31 16.86
CA MET A 195 4.82 1.56 16.52
C MET A 195 4.27 2.26 17.76
N LYS A 196 3.79 1.51 18.75
CA LYS A 196 3.26 2.04 20.00
C LYS A 196 4.34 2.70 20.87
N GLU A 197 5.55 2.13 20.89
CA GLU A 197 6.69 2.59 21.69
C GLU A 197 7.38 3.85 21.13
N ASN A 198 7.19 4.17 19.86
CA ASN A 198 7.87 5.25 19.14
C ASN A 198 6.89 6.31 18.64
#